data_ce2e53e4d37ef64d8a508f995682ffef
#
_entry.id   ce2e53e4d37ef64d8a508f995682ffef
#
_cell.length_a   1.000
_cell.length_b   1.000
_cell.length_c   1.000
_cell.angle_alpha   90.00
_cell.angle_beta   90.00
_cell.angle_gamma   90.00
#
_symmetry.space_group_name_H-M   'P 1'
#
loop_
_entity.id
_entity.type
_entity.pdbx_description
1 polymer ?
#
loop_
_entity_poly.entity_id
_entity_poly.type
_entity_poly.pdbx_seq_one_letter_code
_entity_poly.pdbx_strand_id
1 'polypeptide(L)'
;MNNLLFQGCCLSALVVGSFGCKTAPDEEKAKRPNIIYIMTDDHAYQALSAYNSDLIHTPNLDRIAENGMRFTQSFVTNSISAPSRATLLTGQYSHENGIIDNAKEFDGSQMTFPKLLQDTGYQTAMIGKWHLKSEPTGFDYWKVLPGQGSYYNPDFIEMGREIRDTGYVTDLITDEVINWIGEAKGKEEPFCVLYHHKAPHRAWWPGPDHLNTYDDKQFPEPETLFDNYKGRKAAEAALMEIDSNMYLSSDLKVKPQHVKEAGMYPDANKPNRYGAYQGSLERMTEEQKEAWNEAYKDRQQEFLEFDNRQGKDFVRWKYQQYMEDYLRCVASVDDNVGRLLDYLEANDMKENTIIVYTSDQGFYLGEHGWFDKRFMYEESLRMPLLVQYPKEIEAGSVNDDIVLNLDFAPTFLDYAGVEKPGQMQGRSLRPVLQGDTPDNWRESMYYHYYEYPAWHATKRHYGIRTDRYKLI
;
A
#
# COMPACT_ATOMS: atom_id res chain seq x y z
N MET A 1 6.74 -2.71 111.15
CA MET A 1 6.88 -4.15 111.17
C MET A 1 5.71 -4.69 110.31
N ASN A 2 6.03 -5.51 109.41
CA ASN A 2 5.25 -6.40 108.53
C ASN A 2 4.58 -5.77 107.31
N ASN A 3 5.25 -6.03 106.26
CA ASN A 3 4.81 -6.00 104.81
C ASN A 3 3.73 -7.03 104.52
N LEU A 4 2.84 -6.67 103.62
CA LEU A 4 2.17 -7.65 102.78
C LEU A 4 2.03 -7.09 101.32
N LEU A 5 2.70 -7.83 100.45
CA LEU A 5 2.74 -7.66 99.02
C LEU A 5 1.39 -8.25 98.42
N PHE A 6 0.73 -7.44 97.56
CA PHE A 6 -0.26 -7.98 96.63
C PHE A 6 0.28 -8.03 95.23
N GLN A 7 0.40 -9.21 94.70
CA GLN A 7 0.67 -9.47 93.30
C GLN A 7 -0.60 -9.34 92.49
N GLY A 8 -0.64 -8.42 91.57
CA GLY A 8 -1.67 -8.30 90.57
C GLY A 8 -1.21 -8.93 89.25
N CYS A 9 -1.87 -10.03 88.81
CA CYS A 9 -1.69 -10.60 87.48
C CYS A 9 -2.34 -9.74 86.41
N CYS A 10 -1.55 -9.13 85.54
CA CYS A 10 -2.02 -8.54 84.28
C CYS A 10 -2.05 -9.64 83.21
N LEU A 11 -3.26 -10.03 82.80
CA LEU A 11 -3.46 -10.77 81.53
C LEU A 11 -3.35 -9.82 80.35
N SER A 12 -2.27 -9.94 79.57
CA SER A 12 -2.13 -9.26 78.29
C SER A 12 -2.80 -10.09 77.17
N ALA A 13 -3.91 -9.65 76.67
CA ALA A 13 -4.55 -10.23 75.47
C ALA A 13 -3.76 -9.80 74.23
N LEU A 14 -3.10 -10.70 73.55
CA LEU A 14 -2.52 -10.50 72.20
C LEU A 14 -3.66 -10.51 71.18
N VAL A 15 -3.97 -9.32 70.63
CA VAL A 15 -4.79 -9.19 69.44
C VAL A 15 -3.87 -9.46 68.21
N VAL A 16 -4.01 -10.63 67.62
CA VAL A 16 -3.37 -10.95 66.33
C VAL A 16 -4.21 -10.28 65.26
N GLY A 17 -3.79 -9.09 64.80
CA GLY A 17 -4.33 -8.42 63.65
C GLY A 17 -3.92 -9.18 62.37
N SER A 18 -4.84 -9.89 61.75
CA SER A 18 -4.62 -10.42 60.40
C SER A 18 -4.57 -9.27 59.40
N PHE A 19 -3.35 -8.85 59.04
CA PHE A 19 -3.16 -8.01 57.86
C PHE A 19 -3.48 -8.88 56.65
N GLY A 20 -4.70 -8.83 56.13
CA GLY A 20 -5.04 -9.29 54.81
C GLY A 20 -4.22 -8.46 53.80
N CYS A 21 -3.22 -9.07 53.19
CA CYS A 21 -2.63 -8.56 51.97
C CYS A 21 -3.74 -8.48 50.91
N LYS A 22 -4.29 -7.27 50.69
CA LYS A 22 -5.02 -7.01 49.45
C LYS A 22 -3.97 -7.11 48.35
N THR A 23 -3.96 -8.24 47.62
CA THR A 23 -3.36 -8.29 46.28
C THR A 23 -4.02 -7.15 45.50
N ALA A 24 -3.20 -6.19 45.07
CA ALA A 24 -3.63 -5.24 44.04
C ALA A 24 -4.25 -6.07 42.91
N PRO A 25 -5.38 -5.62 42.30
CA PRO A 25 -5.87 -6.30 41.13
C PRO A 25 -4.71 -6.38 40.14
N ASP A 26 -4.43 -7.58 39.62
CA ASP A 26 -3.54 -7.73 38.47
C ASP A 26 -4.02 -6.68 37.45
N GLU A 27 -3.20 -5.68 37.17
CA GLU A 27 -3.40 -4.84 36.00
C GLU A 27 -3.37 -5.81 34.84
N GLU A 28 -4.55 -6.08 34.28
CA GLU A 28 -4.71 -6.88 33.08
C GLU A 28 -3.79 -6.22 32.03
N LYS A 29 -2.65 -6.84 31.78
CA LYS A 29 -1.69 -6.31 30.80
C LYS A 29 -2.47 -6.06 29.54
N ALA A 30 -2.59 -4.79 29.14
CA ALA A 30 -3.34 -4.40 27.97
C ALA A 30 -2.89 -5.29 26.80
N LYS A 31 -3.85 -6.03 26.24
CA LYS A 31 -3.55 -6.99 25.16
C LYS A 31 -2.96 -6.21 23.98
N ARG A 32 -1.75 -6.54 23.57
CA ARG A 32 -1.10 -5.93 22.41
C ARG A 32 -2.01 -6.08 21.18
N PRO A 33 -2.12 -5.04 20.32
CA PRO A 33 -3.00 -5.08 19.17
C PRO A 33 -2.50 -6.03 18.08
N ASN A 34 -3.41 -6.59 17.31
CA ASN A 34 -3.10 -7.11 16.00
C ASN A 34 -2.77 -5.96 15.04
N ILE A 35 -1.98 -6.24 14.02
CA ILE A 35 -1.57 -5.26 13.03
C ILE A 35 -1.88 -5.81 11.63
N ILE A 36 -2.68 -5.08 10.86
CA ILE A 36 -2.95 -5.37 9.46
C ILE A 36 -2.46 -4.17 8.65
N TYR A 37 -1.42 -4.38 7.86
CA TYR A 37 -0.89 -3.36 6.97
C TYR A 37 -1.26 -3.69 5.53
N ILE A 38 -2.22 -2.93 4.99
CA ILE A 38 -2.74 -3.07 3.63
C ILE A 38 -1.98 -2.09 2.75
N MET A 39 -1.21 -2.62 1.80
CA MET A 39 -0.47 -1.80 0.84
C MET A 39 -0.82 -2.18 -0.58
N THR A 40 -1.26 -1.21 -1.35
CA THR A 40 -1.45 -1.31 -2.80
C THR A 40 -0.17 -0.91 -3.54
N ASP A 41 -0.15 -1.19 -4.84
CA ASP A 41 0.96 -0.87 -5.73
C ASP A 41 0.48 0.17 -6.75
N ASP A 42 1.02 1.37 -6.66
CA ASP A 42 0.66 2.51 -7.53
C ASP A 42 -0.75 3.11 -7.29
N HIS A 43 -1.30 3.09 -6.07
CA HIS A 43 -2.60 3.70 -5.81
C HIS A 43 -2.46 5.19 -5.51
N ALA A 44 -2.87 6.01 -6.46
CA ALA A 44 -2.90 7.46 -6.34
C ALA A 44 -3.90 7.92 -5.27
N TYR A 45 -3.49 8.84 -4.39
CA TYR A 45 -4.37 9.33 -3.31
C TYR A 45 -5.67 9.96 -3.83
N GLN A 46 -5.62 10.60 -5.02
CA GLN A 46 -6.79 11.21 -5.66
C GLN A 46 -7.80 10.18 -6.19
N ALA A 47 -7.46 8.90 -6.23
CA ALA A 47 -8.35 7.80 -6.59
C ALA A 47 -8.96 7.07 -5.37
N LEU A 48 -9.07 7.76 -4.23
CA LEU A 48 -9.86 7.34 -3.07
C LEU A 48 -10.90 8.42 -2.75
N SER A 49 -12.17 8.03 -2.58
CA SER A 49 -13.24 8.98 -2.28
C SER A 49 -13.03 9.76 -0.97
N ALA A 50 -12.34 9.19 0.01
CA ALA A 50 -11.94 9.90 1.23
C ALA A 50 -11.07 11.14 0.97
N TYR A 51 -10.38 11.23 -0.17
CA TYR A 51 -9.58 12.40 -0.59
C TYR A 51 -10.25 13.21 -1.70
N ASN A 52 -10.91 12.54 -2.65
CA ASN A 52 -11.61 13.17 -3.77
C ASN A 52 -12.61 12.18 -4.37
N SER A 53 -13.89 12.53 -4.40
CA SER A 53 -14.97 11.68 -4.92
C SER A 53 -15.28 11.88 -6.40
N ASP A 54 -14.55 12.76 -7.11
CA ASP A 54 -14.86 13.06 -8.53
C ASP A 54 -14.52 11.89 -9.46
N LEU A 55 -13.46 11.14 -9.13
CA LEU A 55 -12.99 10.03 -9.96
C LEU A 55 -13.73 8.73 -9.65
N ILE A 56 -13.82 8.35 -8.39
CA ILE A 56 -14.32 7.05 -7.96
C ILE A 56 -14.99 7.15 -6.58
N HIS A 57 -15.90 6.22 -6.27
CA HIS A 57 -16.35 5.96 -4.92
C HIS A 57 -15.70 4.67 -4.42
N THR A 58 -15.07 4.74 -3.23
CA THR A 58 -14.40 3.64 -2.54
C THR A 58 -15.02 3.46 -1.15
N PRO A 59 -16.29 3.00 -1.07
CA PRO A 59 -17.06 3.02 0.18
C PRO A 59 -16.45 2.15 1.28
N ASN A 60 -15.73 1.10 0.93
CA ASN A 60 -15.10 0.23 1.93
C ASN A 60 -13.81 0.85 2.49
N LEU A 61 -13.02 1.52 1.65
CA LEU A 61 -11.86 2.29 2.10
C LEU A 61 -12.29 3.50 2.94
N ASP A 62 -13.39 4.14 2.59
CA ASP A 62 -13.97 5.24 3.36
C ASP A 62 -14.34 4.80 4.79
N ARG A 63 -14.77 3.53 5.01
CA ARG A 63 -14.99 2.97 6.36
C ARG A 63 -13.76 3.08 7.25
N ILE A 64 -12.54 2.90 6.70
CA ILE A 64 -11.29 3.05 7.47
C ILE A 64 -11.10 4.51 7.87
N ALA A 65 -11.34 5.46 6.95
CA ALA A 65 -11.24 6.88 7.22
C ALA A 65 -12.29 7.37 8.22
N GLU A 66 -13.53 6.93 8.08
CA GLU A 66 -14.66 7.28 8.95
C GLU A 66 -14.52 6.76 10.38
N ASN A 67 -13.88 5.60 10.55
CA ASN A 67 -13.63 4.97 11.85
C ASN A 67 -12.20 5.15 12.36
N GLY A 68 -11.41 6.00 11.73
CA GLY A 68 -10.01 6.24 12.03
C GLY A 68 -9.55 7.63 11.64
N MET A 69 -8.30 7.74 11.24
CA MET A 69 -7.64 8.98 10.85
C MET A 69 -7.19 8.94 9.39
N ARG A 70 -7.46 10.04 8.66
CA ARG A 70 -6.94 10.29 7.32
C ARG A 70 -5.81 11.30 7.35
N PHE A 71 -4.67 10.96 6.77
CA PHE A 71 -3.53 11.87 6.63
C PHE A 71 -3.56 12.59 5.30
N THR A 72 -3.37 13.90 5.33
CA THR A 72 -3.33 14.73 4.12
C THR A 72 -1.93 14.90 3.55
N GLN A 73 -0.89 14.65 4.35
CA GLN A 73 0.52 14.84 4.00
C GLN A 73 1.38 13.60 4.30
N SER A 74 1.04 12.48 3.66
CA SER A 74 1.81 11.24 3.74
C SER A 74 2.67 11.04 2.49
N PHE A 75 3.98 10.81 2.67
CA PHE A 75 4.93 10.79 1.56
C PHE A 75 5.88 9.61 1.60
N VAL A 76 6.33 9.21 0.39
CA VAL A 76 7.41 8.26 0.23
C VAL A 76 8.74 8.99 0.01
N THR A 77 9.82 8.37 0.44
CA THR A 77 11.17 8.94 0.32
C THR A 77 11.86 8.62 -1.01
N ASN A 78 11.30 7.66 -1.77
CA ASN A 78 11.74 7.27 -3.11
C ASN A 78 10.54 6.58 -3.81
N SER A 79 9.99 7.21 -4.86
CA SER A 79 8.72 6.81 -5.49
C SER A 79 8.90 5.69 -6.51
N ILE A 80 9.41 4.54 -6.08
CA ILE A 80 9.38 3.27 -6.81
C ILE A 80 9.29 2.08 -5.84
N SER A 81 8.71 0.98 -6.29
CA SER A 81 8.22 -0.09 -5.43
C SER A 81 9.28 -0.74 -4.54
N ALA A 82 10.41 -1.26 -5.07
CA ALA A 82 11.38 -1.96 -4.23
C ALA A 82 12.01 -1.05 -3.16
N PRO A 83 12.47 0.18 -3.47
CA PRO A 83 12.92 1.14 -2.47
C PRO A 83 11.88 1.46 -1.39
N SER A 84 10.62 1.72 -1.78
CA SER A 84 9.56 2.01 -0.81
C SER A 84 9.29 0.84 0.13
N ARG A 85 9.24 -0.39 -0.41
CA ARG A 85 9.02 -1.63 0.36
C ARG A 85 10.18 -1.92 1.31
N ALA A 86 11.43 -1.70 0.88
CA ALA A 86 12.59 -1.83 1.76
C ALA A 86 12.59 -0.77 2.88
N THR A 87 12.19 0.47 2.57
CA THR A 87 12.02 1.55 3.55
C THR A 87 10.97 1.20 4.61
N LEU A 88 9.81 0.66 4.19
CA LEU A 88 8.80 0.14 5.11
C LEU A 88 9.39 -0.89 6.10
N LEU A 89 10.12 -1.88 5.59
CA LEU A 89 10.62 -2.98 6.42
C LEU A 89 11.70 -2.53 7.41
N THR A 90 12.60 -1.65 6.97
CA THR A 90 13.81 -1.27 7.72
C THR A 90 13.66 0.02 8.51
N GLY A 91 12.67 0.87 8.21
CA GLY A 91 12.57 2.23 8.75
C GLY A 91 13.76 3.12 8.35
N GLN A 92 14.43 2.81 7.22
CA GLN A 92 15.64 3.50 6.75
C GLN A 92 15.47 4.06 5.34
N TYR A 93 16.14 5.17 5.05
CA TYR A 93 16.23 5.69 3.69
C TYR A 93 16.92 4.71 2.74
N SER A 94 16.60 4.80 1.44
CA SER A 94 17.16 3.91 0.39
C SER A 94 18.69 3.85 0.36
N HIS A 95 19.38 4.94 0.67
CA HIS A 95 20.86 4.97 0.70
C HIS A 95 21.45 4.26 1.93
N GLU A 96 20.68 4.06 2.99
CA GLU A 96 21.10 3.31 4.19
C GLU A 96 20.74 1.82 4.05
N ASN A 97 19.53 1.49 3.60
CA ASN A 97 19.12 0.08 3.43
C ASN A 97 19.65 -0.57 2.14
N GLY A 98 20.27 0.21 1.24
CA GLY A 98 20.90 -0.26 0.01
C GLY A 98 19.97 -0.49 -1.18
N ILE A 99 18.66 -0.40 -1.01
CA ILE A 99 17.67 -0.57 -2.09
C ILE A 99 17.33 0.78 -2.69
N ILE A 100 18.13 1.19 -3.65
CA ILE A 100 18.00 2.49 -4.32
C ILE A 100 17.18 2.44 -5.62
N ASP A 101 16.99 1.25 -6.19
CA ASP A 101 16.29 1.01 -7.44
C ASP A 101 15.62 -0.39 -7.47
N ASN A 102 14.84 -0.66 -8.52
CA ASN A 102 14.17 -1.96 -8.69
C ASN A 102 15.13 -3.07 -9.18
N ALA A 103 16.40 -2.76 -9.47
CA ALA A 103 17.38 -3.75 -9.91
C ALA A 103 18.11 -4.43 -8.75
N LYS A 104 18.15 -3.79 -7.59
CA LYS A 104 18.81 -4.32 -6.38
C LYS A 104 18.00 -5.45 -5.74
N GLU A 105 18.71 -6.40 -5.15
CA GLU A 105 18.15 -7.45 -4.32
C GLU A 105 18.26 -7.04 -2.84
N PHE A 106 17.20 -7.24 -2.09
CA PHE A 106 17.17 -6.91 -0.67
C PHE A 106 17.97 -7.95 0.14
N ASP A 107 18.89 -7.46 0.95
CA ASP A 107 19.61 -8.31 1.90
C ASP A 107 18.69 -8.71 3.06
N GLY A 108 18.17 -9.93 2.98
CA GLY A 108 17.28 -10.49 4.01
C GLY A 108 17.91 -10.66 5.40
N SER A 109 19.24 -10.45 5.56
CA SER A 109 19.89 -10.46 6.88
C SER A 109 19.71 -9.16 7.65
N GLN A 110 19.32 -8.07 6.99
CA GLN A 110 19.06 -6.78 7.63
C GLN A 110 18.01 -6.89 8.74
N MET A 111 18.12 -6.00 9.72
CA MET A 111 17.11 -5.84 10.75
C MET A 111 15.86 -5.20 10.16
N THR A 112 14.73 -5.86 10.34
CA THR A 112 13.42 -5.41 9.88
C THR A 112 12.41 -5.47 11.01
N PHE A 113 11.35 -4.64 10.96
CA PHE A 113 10.37 -4.64 12.04
C PHE A 113 9.62 -5.98 12.19
N PRO A 114 9.33 -6.77 11.13
CA PRO A 114 8.69 -8.07 11.32
C PRO A 114 9.54 -9.04 12.14
N LYS A 115 10.88 -9.06 11.97
CA LYS A 115 11.77 -9.86 12.80
C LYS A 115 11.67 -9.48 14.28
N LEU A 116 11.68 -8.18 14.57
CA LEU A 116 11.57 -7.69 15.94
C LEU A 116 10.21 -7.97 16.56
N LEU A 117 9.13 -7.93 15.78
CA LEU A 117 7.81 -8.37 16.22
C LEU A 117 7.79 -9.87 16.52
N GLN A 118 8.36 -10.69 15.65
CA GLN A 118 8.47 -12.14 15.81
C GLN A 118 9.24 -12.50 17.09
N ASP A 119 10.35 -11.81 17.35
CA ASP A 119 11.15 -11.99 18.58
C ASP A 119 10.36 -11.69 19.86
N THR A 120 9.30 -10.90 19.77
CA THR A 120 8.42 -10.56 20.89
C THR A 120 7.12 -11.39 20.93
N GLY A 121 7.03 -12.42 20.10
CA GLY A 121 5.91 -13.36 20.07
C GLY A 121 4.71 -12.91 19.25
N TYR A 122 4.87 -12.00 18.28
CA TYR A 122 3.87 -11.83 17.23
C TYR A 122 3.94 -12.97 16.24
N GLN A 123 2.79 -13.44 15.78
CA GLN A 123 2.69 -14.24 14.58
C GLN A 123 2.81 -13.30 13.38
N THR A 124 3.65 -13.62 12.40
CA THR A 124 3.97 -12.72 11.30
C THR A 124 3.69 -13.34 9.94
N ALA A 125 3.04 -12.60 9.04
CA ALA A 125 2.83 -13.06 7.67
C ALA A 125 3.11 -11.97 6.63
N MET A 126 3.56 -12.42 5.44
CA MET A 126 3.68 -11.62 4.23
C MET A 126 2.89 -12.26 3.09
N ILE A 127 1.81 -11.61 2.63
CA ILE A 127 0.93 -12.16 1.61
C ILE A 127 0.75 -11.16 0.47
N GLY A 128 1.05 -11.59 -0.76
CA GLY A 128 0.89 -10.81 -1.98
C GLY A 128 2.19 -10.29 -2.58
N LYS A 129 2.26 -9.02 -2.98
CA LYS A 129 3.42 -8.48 -3.69
C LYS A 129 4.61 -8.19 -2.76
N TRP A 130 5.69 -8.94 -2.94
CA TRP A 130 6.97 -8.72 -2.24
C TRP A 130 7.91 -7.77 -2.99
N HIS A 131 8.25 -8.10 -4.21
CA HIS A 131 9.05 -7.29 -5.17
C HIS A 131 10.45 -6.87 -4.68
N LEU A 132 11.07 -7.63 -3.79
CA LEU A 132 12.43 -7.37 -3.27
C LEU A 132 13.47 -8.40 -3.73
N LYS A 133 13.11 -9.30 -4.64
CA LYS A 133 13.92 -10.36 -5.28
C LYS A 133 14.40 -11.47 -4.34
N SER A 134 14.77 -11.16 -3.11
CA SER A 134 15.07 -12.16 -2.08
C SER A 134 13.79 -12.83 -1.57
N GLU A 135 13.93 -13.97 -0.91
CA GLU A 135 12.82 -14.53 -0.13
C GLU A 135 12.48 -13.65 1.09
N PRO A 136 11.21 -13.59 1.51
CA PRO A 136 10.81 -12.91 2.74
C PRO A 136 11.47 -13.53 3.98
N THR A 137 11.97 -12.70 4.88
CA THR A 137 12.55 -13.11 6.17
C THR A 137 11.90 -12.36 7.34
N GLY A 138 11.77 -13.02 8.50
CA GLY A 138 11.07 -12.47 9.66
C GLY A 138 9.55 -12.67 9.59
N PHE A 139 9.12 -13.70 8.88
CA PHE A 139 7.73 -14.11 8.77
C PHE A 139 7.58 -15.60 9.05
N ASP A 140 6.55 -15.96 9.83
CA ASP A 140 6.19 -17.35 10.10
C ASP A 140 5.52 -17.99 8.89
N TYR A 141 4.83 -17.16 8.10
CA TYR A 141 4.19 -17.56 6.86
C TYR A 141 4.40 -16.51 5.77
N TRP A 142 4.60 -16.96 4.53
CA TRP A 142 4.56 -16.06 3.38
C TRP A 142 4.12 -16.77 2.10
N LYS A 143 3.30 -16.04 1.32
CA LYS A 143 2.86 -16.43 -0.03
C LYS A 143 2.91 -15.20 -0.92
N VAL A 144 3.89 -15.16 -1.81
CA VAL A 144 4.24 -13.93 -2.54
C VAL A 144 4.22 -14.10 -4.05
N LEU A 145 3.91 -13.02 -4.74
CA LEU A 145 3.97 -12.97 -6.20
C LEU A 145 5.43 -12.91 -6.68
N PRO A 146 5.84 -13.74 -7.67
CA PRO A 146 7.14 -13.60 -8.30
C PRO A 146 7.20 -12.30 -9.11
N GLY A 147 8.22 -11.47 -8.86
CA GLY A 147 8.43 -10.18 -9.54
C GLY A 147 7.23 -9.24 -9.43
N GLN A 148 6.64 -8.86 -10.58
CA GLN A 148 5.46 -8.00 -10.63
C GLN A 148 4.13 -8.75 -10.49
N GLY A 149 4.14 -10.08 -10.59
CA GLY A 149 2.94 -10.90 -10.59
C GLY A 149 2.03 -10.73 -11.81
N SER A 150 1.02 -11.57 -11.93
CA SER A 150 -0.02 -11.51 -12.96
C SER A 150 -1.37 -11.23 -12.34
N TYR A 151 -2.28 -10.56 -13.06
CA TYR A 151 -3.63 -10.27 -12.56
C TYR A 151 -4.54 -11.50 -12.59
N TYR A 152 -4.50 -12.27 -13.67
CA TYR A 152 -5.28 -13.49 -13.84
C TYR A 152 -4.43 -14.73 -13.65
N ASN A 153 -4.94 -15.70 -12.91
CA ASN A 153 -4.34 -17.00 -12.66
C ASN A 153 -2.84 -16.88 -12.31
N PRO A 154 -2.52 -16.12 -11.23
CA PRO A 154 -1.14 -15.78 -10.89
C PRO A 154 -0.34 -16.99 -10.43
N ASP A 155 0.96 -16.94 -10.70
CA ASP A 155 1.91 -17.75 -9.97
C ASP A 155 2.20 -17.11 -8.62
N PHE A 156 2.39 -17.94 -7.59
CA PHE A 156 2.86 -17.57 -6.27
C PHE A 156 4.08 -18.39 -5.88
N ILE A 157 4.84 -17.88 -4.95
CA ILE A 157 5.85 -18.63 -4.20
C ILE A 157 5.34 -18.69 -2.75
N GLU A 158 4.97 -19.87 -2.30
CA GLU A 158 4.49 -20.12 -0.93
C GLU A 158 5.56 -20.87 -0.16
N MET A 159 6.16 -20.22 0.83
CA MET A 159 7.22 -20.82 1.67
C MET A 159 8.29 -21.56 0.82
N GLY A 160 8.75 -20.90 -0.28
CA GLY A 160 9.76 -21.43 -1.21
C GLY A 160 9.23 -22.37 -2.29
N ARG A 161 7.94 -22.70 -2.31
CA ARG A 161 7.34 -23.58 -3.30
C ARG A 161 6.54 -22.79 -4.33
N GLU A 162 6.85 -22.96 -5.61
CA GLU A 162 6.09 -22.38 -6.71
C GLU A 162 4.72 -23.07 -6.85
N ILE A 163 3.66 -22.29 -6.93
CA ILE A 163 2.28 -22.73 -7.16
C ILE A 163 1.59 -21.78 -8.13
N ARG A 164 0.53 -22.25 -8.78
CA ARG A 164 -0.35 -21.42 -9.60
C ARG A 164 -1.79 -21.56 -9.09
N ASP A 165 -2.42 -20.44 -8.77
CA ASP A 165 -3.81 -20.40 -8.40
C ASP A 165 -4.66 -19.88 -9.56
N THR A 166 -5.88 -20.42 -9.69
CA THR A 166 -6.85 -19.96 -10.68
C THR A 166 -7.78 -18.93 -10.06
N GLY A 167 -7.87 -17.75 -10.67
CA GLY A 167 -8.71 -16.65 -10.21
C GLY A 167 -8.09 -15.28 -10.47
N TYR A 168 -8.68 -14.26 -9.88
CA TYR A 168 -8.19 -12.90 -9.95
C TYR A 168 -7.28 -12.61 -8.76
N VAL A 169 -6.12 -12.01 -9.00
CA VAL A 169 -5.06 -11.88 -8.01
C VAL A 169 -5.48 -11.14 -6.74
N THR A 170 -6.32 -10.08 -6.87
CA THR A 170 -6.77 -9.30 -5.72
C THR A 170 -7.63 -10.12 -4.79
N ASP A 171 -8.52 -10.97 -5.36
CA ASP A 171 -9.38 -11.87 -4.60
C ASP A 171 -8.57 -12.99 -3.92
N LEU A 172 -7.66 -13.62 -4.66
CA LEU A 172 -6.82 -14.70 -4.17
C LEU A 172 -5.91 -14.26 -3.00
N ILE A 173 -5.33 -13.05 -3.09
CA ILE A 173 -4.53 -12.48 -1.99
C ILE A 173 -5.41 -12.23 -0.76
N THR A 174 -6.62 -11.72 -0.95
CA THR A 174 -7.58 -11.47 0.13
C THR A 174 -8.05 -12.76 0.80
N ASP A 175 -8.38 -13.77 0.02
CA ASP A 175 -8.76 -15.09 0.51
C ASP A 175 -7.66 -15.68 1.40
N GLU A 176 -6.41 -15.58 0.95
CA GLU A 176 -5.25 -16.06 1.70
C GLU A 176 -5.06 -15.30 3.01
N VAL A 177 -5.20 -13.97 3.00
CA VAL A 177 -5.11 -13.13 4.21
C VAL A 177 -6.19 -13.50 5.21
N ILE A 178 -7.45 -13.62 4.77
CA ILE A 178 -8.59 -13.98 5.64
C ILE A 178 -8.39 -15.38 6.22
N ASN A 179 -7.96 -16.36 5.42
CA ASN A 179 -7.68 -17.71 5.86
C ASN A 179 -6.57 -17.74 6.91
N TRP A 180 -5.45 -17.06 6.65
CA TRP A 180 -4.34 -16.98 7.58
C TRP A 180 -4.73 -16.31 8.92
N ILE A 181 -5.49 -15.20 8.86
CA ILE A 181 -6.01 -14.53 10.07
C ILE A 181 -6.91 -15.48 10.85
N GLY A 182 -7.74 -16.28 10.17
CA GLY A 182 -8.58 -17.30 10.78
C GLY A 182 -7.81 -18.34 11.58
N GLU A 183 -6.66 -18.76 11.06
CA GLU A 183 -5.74 -19.69 11.75
C GLU A 183 -5.00 -19.00 12.90
N ALA A 184 -4.53 -17.77 12.70
CA ALA A 184 -3.84 -16.99 13.71
C ALA A 184 -4.73 -16.63 14.91
N LYS A 185 -6.01 -16.32 14.68
CA LYS A 185 -7.01 -16.01 15.71
C LYS A 185 -7.14 -17.10 16.78
N GLY A 186 -6.89 -18.36 16.41
CA GLY A 186 -6.99 -19.50 17.35
C GLY A 186 -5.90 -19.54 18.41
N LYS A 187 -4.91 -18.64 18.36
CA LYS A 187 -3.79 -18.56 19.28
C LYS A 187 -3.92 -17.32 20.20
N GLU A 188 -3.18 -17.34 21.31
CA GLU A 188 -3.21 -16.23 22.29
C GLU A 188 -2.36 -15.02 21.85
N GLU A 189 -1.35 -15.27 21.00
CA GLU A 189 -0.40 -14.29 20.56
C GLU A 189 -1.05 -13.32 19.54
N PRO A 190 -0.70 -12.02 19.57
CA PRO A 190 -1.14 -11.10 18.54
C PRO A 190 -0.46 -11.42 17.21
N PHE A 191 -1.02 -10.91 16.11
CA PHE A 191 -0.45 -11.10 14.80
C PHE A 191 -0.13 -9.77 14.08
N CYS A 192 0.80 -9.84 13.13
CA CYS A 192 1.09 -8.80 12.16
C CYS A 192 1.08 -9.40 10.76
N VAL A 193 0.18 -8.94 9.90
CA VAL A 193 0.11 -9.34 8.49
C VAL A 193 0.37 -8.18 7.55
N LEU A 194 1.34 -8.36 6.65
CA LEU A 194 1.58 -7.48 5.51
C LEU A 194 0.73 -7.99 4.35
N TYR A 195 -0.37 -7.30 4.07
CA TYR A 195 -1.35 -7.58 3.04
C TYR A 195 -1.09 -6.67 1.84
N HIS A 196 -0.34 -7.17 0.86
CA HIS A 196 0.18 -6.38 -0.23
C HIS A 196 -0.47 -6.74 -1.57
N HIS A 197 -1.32 -5.85 -2.08
CA HIS A 197 -1.92 -6.00 -3.40
C HIS A 197 -0.93 -5.73 -4.54
N LYS A 198 -1.16 -6.39 -5.69
CA LYS A 198 -0.58 -6.00 -6.97
C LYS A 198 -1.32 -4.81 -7.58
N ALA A 199 -2.62 -4.77 -7.45
CA ALA A 199 -3.48 -3.72 -7.98
C ALA A 199 -3.24 -2.37 -7.26
N PRO A 200 -3.37 -1.24 -7.97
CA PRO A 200 -3.65 -1.07 -9.38
C PRO A 200 -2.40 -0.88 -10.28
N HIS A 201 -1.30 -1.59 -10.05
CA HIS A 201 -0.07 -1.49 -10.86
C HIS A 201 -0.33 -1.78 -12.36
N ARG A 202 0.39 -1.05 -13.22
CA ARG A 202 0.44 -1.27 -14.68
C ARG A 202 0.72 -2.76 -15.01
N ALA A 203 0.10 -3.38 -16.04
CA ALA A 203 -0.83 -2.75 -17.01
C ALA A 203 -2.27 -3.09 -16.66
N TRP A 204 -2.85 -2.51 -15.72
CA TRP A 204 -4.24 -2.49 -15.25
C TRP A 204 -5.18 -3.51 -15.93
N TRP A 205 -5.28 -4.71 -15.41
CA TRP A 205 -6.20 -5.76 -15.89
C TRP A 205 -7.33 -5.88 -14.86
N PRO A 206 -8.52 -5.33 -15.15
CA PRO A 206 -9.64 -5.34 -14.21
C PRO A 206 -10.09 -6.75 -13.83
N GLY A 207 -10.64 -6.89 -12.63
CA GLY A 207 -11.26 -8.13 -12.17
C GLY A 207 -12.55 -8.46 -12.93
N PRO A 208 -12.98 -9.73 -12.95
CA PRO A 208 -14.19 -10.15 -13.66
C PRO A 208 -15.42 -9.34 -13.29
N ASP A 209 -15.60 -8.98 -12.04
CA ASP A 209 -16.75 -8.26 -11.51
C ASP A 209 -16.76 -6.76 -11.93
N HIS A 210 -15.62 -6.25 -12.40
CA HIS A 210 -15.45 -4.85 -12.79
C HIS A 210 -15.16 -4.63 -14.28
N LEU A 211 -15.32 -5.64 -15.13
CA LEU A 211 -15.01 -5.51 -16.56
C LEU A 211 -15.86 -4.44 -17.27
N ASN A 212 -17.08 -4.20 -16.80
CA ASN A 212 -18.01 -3.23 -17.38
C ASN A 212 -18.31 -2.04 -16.45
N THR A 213 -17.63 -1.95 -15.31
CA THR A 213 -17.75 -0.80 -14.40
C THR A 213 -17.20 0.44 -15.10
N TYR A 214 -17.93 1.55 -15.08
CA TYR A 214 -17.57 2.83 -15.70
C TYR A 214 -17.66 2.92 -17.23
N ASP A 215 -18.26 1.97 -17.95
CA ASP A 215 -18.45 2.05 -19.42
C ASP A 215 -19.11 3.36 -19.88
N ASP A 216 -20.05 3.87 -19.10
CA ASP A 216 -20.78 5.12 -19.39
C ASP A 216 -20.18 6.37 -18.71
N LYS A 217 -19.01 6.25 -18.04
CA LYS A 217 -18.42 7.35 -17.28
C LYS A 217 -17.38 8.11 -18.07
N GLN A 218 -17.53 9.44 -18.11
CA GLN A 218 -16.46 10.36 -18.56
C GLN A 218 -15.68 10.85 -17.35
N PHE A 219 -14.38 10.63 -17.34
CA PHE A 219 -13.50 11.11 -16.27
C PHE A 219 -13.05 12.54 -16.54
N PRO A 220 -13.01 13.40 -15.51
CA PRO A 220 -12.53 14.78 -15.67
C PRO A 220 -11.06 14.78 -16.10
N GLU A 221 -10.73 15.64 -17.07
CA GLU A 221 -9.35 15.83 -17.52
C GLU A 221 -8.61 16.75 -16.55
N PRO A 222 -7.39 16.40 -16.09
CA PRO A 222 -6.58 17.34 -15.34
C PRO A 222 -6.21 18.55 -16.23
N GLU A 223 -6.16 19.75 -15.65
CA GLU A 223 -5.81 20.98 -16.37
C GLU A 223 -4.46 20.88 -17.08
N THR A 224 -3.56 20.06 -16.56
CA THR A 224 -2.20 19.85 -17.08
C THR A 224 -2.06 18.66 -18.03
N LEU A 225 -3.16 18.05 -18.48
CA LEU A 225 -3.13 16.90 -19.43
C LEU A 225 -2.29 17.20 -20.68
N PHE A 226 -2.24 18.45 -21.13
CA PHE A 226 -1.50 18.91 -22.29
C PHE A 226 -0.37 19.88 -21.88
N ASP A 227 0.42 19.51 -20.86
CA ASP A 227 1.55 20.25 -20.38
C ASP A 227 2.67 20.33 -21.46
N ASN A 228 3.28 21.49 -21.61
CA ASN A 228 4.36 21.71 -22.57
C ASN A 228 5.76 21.70 -21.94
N TYR A 229 5.85 21.46 -20.64
CA TYR A 229 7.09 21.40 -19.83
C TYR A 229 8.01 22.61 -19.94
N LYS A 230 7.54 23.76 -20.47
CA LYS A 230 8.34 24.94 -20.70
C LYS A 230 9.16 25.34 -19.47
N GLY A 231 10.48 25.38 -19.62
CA GLY A 231 11.41 25.70 -18.54
C GLY A 231 11.73 24.56 -17.58
N ARG A 232 11.16 23.36 -17.77
CA ARG A 232 11.34 22.18 -16.91
C ARG A 232 11.99 21.02 -17.66
N LYS A 233 13.28 21.17 -18.03
CA LYS A 233 14.03 20.20 -18.87
C LYS A 233 14.05 18.77 -18.31
N ALA A 234 14.06 18.60 -17.00
CA ALA A 234 14.04 17.27 -16.39
C ALA A 234 12.67 16.57 -16.55
N ALA A 235 11.59 17.35 -16.50
CA ALA A 235 10.25 16.86 -16.77
C ALA A 235 10.06 16.53 -18.26
N GLU A 236 10.49 17.42 -19.16
CA GLU A 236 10.46 17.20 -20.61
C GLU A 236 11.21 15.94 -21.06
N ALA A 237 12.25 15.53 -20.33
CA ALA A 237 13.04 14.35 -20.64
C ALA A 237 12.44 13.03 -20.13
N ALA A 238 11.40 13.06 -19.30
CA ALA A 238 10.77 11.87 -18.74
C ALA A 238 9.87 11.17 -19.77
N LEU A 239 10.02 9.86 -19.92
CA LEU A 239 9.24 9.06 -20.87
C LEU A 239 8.00 8.47 -20.17
N MET A 240 7.09 9.34 -19.72
CA MET A 240 5.86 8.99 -18.99
C MET A 240 4.60 9.54 -19.65
N GLU A 241 4.70 10.10 -20.85
CA GLU A 241 3.56 10.73 -21.53
C GLU A 241 2.52 9.71 -21.99
N ILE A 242 1.24 10.00 -21.74
CA ILE A 242 0.10 9.24 -22.27
C ILE A 242 0.12 9.23 -23.79
N ASP A 243 0.53 10.35 -24.40
CA ASP A 243 0.60 10.48 -25.85
C ASP A 243 1.61 9.50 -26.48
N SER A 244 2.86 9.52 -26.04
CA SER A 244 3.98 8.88 -26.73
C SER A 244 4.48 7.60 -26.05
N ASN A 245 4.24 7.41 -24.74
CA ASN A 245 4.86 6.33 -23.96
C ASN A 245 3.86 5.27 -23.47
N MET A 246 2.57 5.53 -23.54
CA MET A 246 1.53 4.55 -23.21
C MET A 246 1.31 3.57 -24.37
N TYR A 247 1.26 2.29 -24.09
CA TYR A 247 1.18 1.23 -25.10
C TYR A 247 -0.26 0.87 -25.42
N LEU A 248 -0.62 0.92 -26.71
CA LEU A 248 -1.98 0.62 -27.16
C LEU A 248 -2.43 -0.79 -26.77
N SER A 249 -1.57 -1.79 -26.89
CA SER A 249 -1.97 -3.17 -26.57
C SER A 249 -1.87 -3.50 -25.07
N SER A 250 -0.70 -3.35 -24.45
CA SER A 250 -0.56 -3.78 -23.05
C SER A 250 -1.33 -2.88 -22.08
N ASP A 251 -1.30 -1.58 -22.29
CA ASP A 251 -1.90 -0.62 -21.37
C ASP A 251 -3.36 -0.34 -21.69
N LEU A 252 -3.70 -0.13 -22.98
CA LEU A 252 -5.03 0.27 -23.42
C LEU A 252 -5.87 -0.88 -24.02
N LYS A 253 -5.35 -2.11 -24.01
CA LYS A 253 -6.04 -3.34 -24.42
C LYS A 253 -6.51 -3.36 -25.87
N VAL A 254 -5.94 -2.53 -26.74
CA VAL A 254 -6.19 -2.62 -28.19
C VAL A 254 -5.51 -3.87 -28.73
N LYS A 255 -6.24 -4.71 -29.45
CA LYS A 255 -5.69 -5.93 -30.03
C LYS A 255 -4.50 -5.63 -30.95
N PRO A 256 -3.37 -6.36 -30.84
CA PRO A 256 -2.17 -6.13 -31.65
C PRO A 256 -2.46 -6.10 -33.17
N GLN A 257 -3.41 -6.90 -33.60
CA GLN A 257 -3.85 -6.94 -34.98
C GLN A 257 -4.42 -5.57 -35.43
N HIS A 258 -5.30 -4.94 -34.64
CA HIS A 258 -5.90 -3.66 -34.97
C HIS A 258 -4.86 -2.53 -34.97
N VAL A 259 -3.89 -2.56 -34.04
CA VAL A 259 -2.78 -1.61 -34.04
C VAL A 259 -1.95 -1.72 -35.33
N LYS A 260 -1.72 -2.95 -35.81
CA LYS A 260 -1.02 -3.23 -37.08
C LYS A 260 -1.82 -2.72 -38.29
N GLU A 261 -3.10 -3.04 -38.35
CA GLU A 261 -4.03 -2.59 -39.41
C GLU A 261 -4.10 -1.06 -39.50
N ALA A 262 -4.04 -0.38 -38.36
CA ALA A 262 -3.97 1.08 -38.28
C ALA A 262 -2.61 1.68 -38.67
N GLY A 263 -1.62 0.88 -39.05
CA GLY A 263 -0.27 1.35 -39.39
C GLY A 263 0.53 1.90 -38.20
N MET A 264 0.08 1.67 -36.98
CA MET A 264 0.70 2.16 -35.74
C MET A 264 1.64 1.12 -35.11
N TYR A 265 2.27 0.29 -35.93
CA TYR A 265 3.18 -0.74 -35.45
C TYR A 265 4.37 -0.10 -34.74
N PRO A 266 4.71 -0.50 -33.50
CA PRO A 266 5.85 0.08 -32.83
C PRO A 266 7.13 -0.29 -33.56
N ASP A 267 8.07 0.62 -33.48
CA ASP A 267 9.45 0.42 -33.84
C ASP A 267 9.95 -0.95 -33.38
N ALA A 268 10.53 -1.71 -34.31
CA ALA A 268 11.10 -3.05 -34.06
C ALA A 268 12.16 -3.06 -32.94
N ASN A 269 12.66 -1.89 -32.54
CA ASN A 269 13.60 -1.69 -31.44
C ASN A 269 12.94 -1.51 -30.05
N LYS A 270 11.60 -1.41 -29.96
CA LYS A 270 10.92 -1.40 -28.67
C LYS A 270 10.51 -2.82 -28.32
N PRO A 271 11.17 -3.46 -27.33
CA PRO A 271 10.95 -4.87 -27.06
C PRO A 271 9.49 -5.14 -26.68
N ASN A 272 8.86 -5.88 -27.56
CA ASN A 272 7.87 -6.92 -27.38
C ASN A 272 6.78 -6.74 -26.30
N ARG A 273 6.07 -5.63 -26.32
CA ARG A 273 4.93 -5.45 -25.40
C ARG A 273 3.63 -6.06 -25.90
N TYR A 274 3.57 -6.47 -27.15
CA TYR A 274 2.51 -7.35 -27.64
C TYR A 274 2.57 -8.73 -26.98
N GLY A 275 3.78 -9.24 -26.72
CA GLY A 275 3.97 -10.45 -25.94
C GLY A 275 3.43 -10.36 -24.52
N ALA A 276 3.50 -9.19 -23.86
CA ALA A 276 2.92 -9.00 -22.54
C ALA A 276 1.38 -9.05 -22.56
N TYR A 277 0.73 -8.42 -23.55
CA TYR A 277 -0.72 -8.52 -23.75
C TYR A 277 -1.13 -9.96 -24.05
N GLN A 278 -0.48 -10.60 -25.02
CA GLN A 278 -0.75 -11.97 -25.41
C GLN A 278 -0.52 -12.95 -24.23
N GLY A 279 0.58 -12.80 -23.52
CA GLY A 279 0.90 -13.64 -22.36
C GLY A 279 -0.12 -13.50 -21.21
N SER A 280 -0.72 -12.32 -21.04
CA SER A 280 -1.81 -12.14 -20.07
C SER A 280 -3.07 -12.88 -20.50
N LEU A 281 -3.43 -12.82 -21.79
CA LEU A 281 -4.58 -13.59 -22.32
C LEU A 281 -4.35 -15.10 -22.26
N GLU A 282 -3.13 -15.57 -22.51
CA GLU A 282 -2.78 -17.00 -22.46
C GLU A 282 -2.91 -17.58 -21.05
N ARG A 283 -2.82 -16.75 -20.02
CA ARG A 283 -3.05 -17.19 -18.64
C ARG A 283 -4.53 -17.38 -18.29
N MET A 284 -5.43 -16.72 -19.02
CA MET A 284 -6.87 -16.78 -18.77
C MET A 284 -7.46 -18.13 -19.18
N THR A 285 -8.47 -18.59 -18.44
CA THR A 285 -9.34 -19.68 -18.88
C THR A 285 -10.15 -19.25 -20.11
N GLU A 286 -10.76 -20.18 -20.82
CA GLU A 286 -11.61 -19.83 -21.97
C GLU A 286 -12.80 -18.94 -21.57
N GLU A 287 -13.42 -19.22 -20.42
CA GLU A 287 -14.51 -18.42 -19.88
C GLU A 287 -14.05 -16.98 -19.55
N GLN A 288 -12.88 -16.84 -18.92
CA GLN A 288 -12.29 -15.51 -18.66
C GLN A 288 -11.98 -14.76 -19.94
N LYS A 289 -11.48 -15.43 -20.97
CA LYS A 289 -11.21 -14.82 -22.29
C LYS A 289 -12.48 -14.39 -23.01
N GLU A 290 -13.54 -15.19 -22.93
CA GLU A 290 -14.84 -14.85 -23.54
C GLU A 290 -15.41 -13.59 -22.89
N ALA A 291 -15.47 -13.53 -21.55
CA ALA A 291 -15.91 -12.36 -20.82
C ALA A 291 -15.05 -11.12 -21.13
N TRP A 292 -13.74 -11.28 -21.15
CA TRP A 292 -12.78 -10.24 -21.52
C TRP A 292 -13.02 -9.69 -22.93
N ASN A 293 -13.13 -10.56 -23.91
CA ASN A 293 -13.31 -10.16 -25.31
C ASN A 293 -14.63 -9.43 -25.52
N GLU A 294 -15.70 -9.83 -24.83
CA GLU A 294 -16.97 -9.13 -24.91
C GLU A 294 -16.89 -7.74 -24.26
N ALA A 295 -16.31 -7.62 -23.06
CA ALA A 295 -16.17 -6.35 -22.34
C ALA A 295 -15.32 -5.31 -23.13
N TYR A 296 -14.31 -5.75 -23.86
CA TYR A 296 -13.42 -4.85 -24.61
C TYR A 296 -13.80 -4.68 -26.09
N LYS A 297 -14.95 -5.18 -26.51
CA LYS A 297 -15.38 -5.17 -27.92
C LYS A 297 -15.58 -3.75 -28.44
N ASP A 298 -16.28 -2.92 -27.68
CA ASP A 298 -16.60 -1.55 -28.10
C ASP A 298 -15.35 -0.69 -28.18
N ARG A 299 -14.40 -0.85 -27.24
CA ARG A 299 -13.08 -0.20 -27.29
C ARG A 299 -12.30 -0.55 -28.56
N GLN A 300 -12.39 -1.81 -29.04
CA GLN A 300 -11.76 -2.20 -30.30
C GLN A 300 -12.40 -1.47 -31.48
N GLN A 301 -13.73 -1.35 -31.49
CA GLN A 301 -14.46 -0.66 -32.55
C GLN A 301 -14.16 0.83 -32.56
N GLU A 302 -14.20 1.50 -31.41
CA GLU A 302 -13.83 2.90 -31.25
C GLU A 302 -12.43 3.18 -31.79
N PHE A 303 -11.45 2.34 -31.45
CA PHE A 303 -10.10 2.49 -31.95
C PHE A 303 -10.03 2.39 -33.48
N LEU A 304 -10.75 1.45 -34.11
CA LEU A 304 -10.75 1.27 -35.56
C LEU A 304 -11.43 2.42 -36.28
N GLU A 305 -12.48 2.99 -35.70
CA GLU A 305 -13.26 4.11 -36.26
C GLU A 305 -12.56 5.46 -36.07
N PHE A 306 -11.49 5.55 -35.30
CA PHE A 306 -10.79 6.80 -35.05
C PHE A 306 -10.09 7.30 -36.32
N ASP A 307 -10.57 8.38 -36.94
CA ASP A 307 -10.03 8.92 -38.19
C ASP A 307 -8.60 9.43 -38.06
N ASN A 308 -8.31 10.16 -36.97
CA ASN A 308 -7.01 10.75 -36.71
C ASN A 308 -6.42 10.24 -35.39
N ARG A 309 -5.59 9.21 -35.44
CA ARG A 309 -4.88 8.64 -34.28
C ARG A 309 -3.65 9.45 -33.88
N GLN A 310 -3.72 10.76 -34.07
CA GLN A 310 -2.70 11.72 -33.65
C GLN A 310 -3.39 12.97 -33.08
N GLY A 311 -2.70 13.67 -32.21
CA GLY A 311 -3.23 14.91 -31.66
C GLY A 311 -4.10 14.72 -30.42
N LYS A 312 -4.71 15.83 -29.96
CA LYS A 312 -5.31 15.93 -28.63
C LYS A 312 -6.50 15.01 -28.39
N ASP A 313 -7.32 14.79 -29.42
CA ASP A 313 -8.52 13.96 -29.24
C ASP A 313 -8.18 12.49 -29.04
N PHE A 314 -7.11 12.02 -29.70
CA PHE A 314 -6.62 10.68 -29.47
C PHE A 314 -5.94 10.52 -28.10
N VAL A 315 -5.24 11.56 -27.61
CA VAL A 315 -4.70 11.59 -26.25
C VAL A 315 -5.83 11.55 -25.21
N ARG A 316 -6.92 12.29 -25.43
CA ARG A 316 -8.11 12.24 -24.58
C ARG A 316 -8.72 10.84 -24.53
N TRP A 317 -8.85 10.21 -25.69
CA TRP A 317 -9.34 8.84 -25.77
C TRP A 317 -8.43 7.88 -24.98
N LYS A 318 -7.11 7.95 -25.17
CA LYS A 318 -6.14 7.16 -24.37
C LYS A 318 -6.31 7.40 -22.88
N TYR A 319 -6.46 8.66 -22.48
CA TYR A 319 -6.65 9.03 -21.07
C TYR A 319 -7.92 8.40 -20.51
N GLN A 320 -9.05 8.45 -21.21
CA GLN A 320 -10.30 7.86 -20.75
C GLN A 320 -10.16 6.34 -20.59
N GLN A 321 -9.57 5.64 -21.57
CA GLN A 321 -9.36 4.20 -21.49
C GLN A 321 -8.40 3.80 -20.35
N TYR A 322 -7.38 4.61 -20.11
CA TYR A 322 -6.45 4.43 -19.01
C TYR A 322 -7.14 4.59 -17.65
N MET A 323 -7.89 5.66 -17.48
CA MET A 323 -8.61 5.94 -16.23
C MET A 323 -9.64 4.86 -15.92
N GLU A 324 -10.35 4.40 -16.92
CA GLU A 324 -11.34 3.34 -16.80
C GLU A 324 -10.71 2.05 -16.24
N ASP A 325 -9.66 1.54 -16.89
CA ASP A 325 -8.99 0.29 -16.45
C ASP A 325 -8.30 0.45 -15.10
N TYR A 326 -7.66 1.59 -14.85
CA TYR A 326 -7.03 1.88 -13.56
C TYR A 326 -8.04 1.88 -12.41
N LEU A 327 -9.15 2.59 -12.57
CA LEU A 327 -10.18 2.72 -11.53
C LEU A 327 -10.98 1.42 -11.34
N ARG A 328 -11.15 0.60 -12.37
CA ARG A 328 -11.68 -0.76 -12.26
C ARG A 328 -10.80 -1.64 -11.38
N CYS A 329 -9.48 -1.52 -11.49
CA CYS A 329 -8.56 -2.22 -10.59
C CYS A 329 -8.66 -1.70 -9.15
N VAL A 330 -8.86 -0.39 -8.97
CA VAL A 330 -9.09 0.21 -7.64
C VAL A 330 -10.40 -0.29 -7.03
N ALA A 331 -11.48 -0.37 -7.81
CA ALA A 331 -12.76 -0.91 -7.35
C ALA A 331 -12.62 -2.35 -6.81
N SER A 332 -11.85 -3.19 -7.51
CA SER A 332 -11.54 -4.55 -7.02
C SER A 332 -10.80 -4.55 -5.68
N VAL A 333 -9.91 -3.57 -5.44
CA VAL A 333 -9.22 -3.42 -4.15
C VAL A 333 -10.21 -3.00 -3.07
N ASP A 334 -11.09 -2.02 -3.36
CA ASP A 334 -12.09 -1.55 -2.41
C ASP A 334 -13.00 -2.67 -1.93
N ASP A 335 -13.55 -3.46 -2.84
CA ASP A 335 -14.39 -4.63 -2.51
C ASP A 335 -13.66 -5.62 -1.62
N ASN A 336 -12.41 -5.91 -1.92
CA ASN A 336 -11.60 -6.87 -1.18
C ASN A 336 -11.20 -6.37 0.22
N VAL A 337 -10.95 -5.07 0.37
CA VAL A 337 -10.77 -4.46 1.69
C VAL A 337 -12.08 -4.54 2.47
N GLY A 338 -13.22 -4.34 1.83
CA GLY A 338 -14.56 -4.53 2.43
C GLY A 338 -14.74 -5.93 3.01
N ARG A 339 -14.39 -6.97 2.24
CA ARG A 339 -14.43 -8.38 2.70
C ARG A 339 -13.60 -8.61 3.96
N LEU A 340 -12.39 -8.03 4.02
CA LEU A 340 -11.54 -8.12 5.21
C LEU A 340 -12.17 -7.41 6.42
N LEU A 341 -12.68 -6.18 6.23
CA LEU A 341 -13.32 -5.42 7.30
C LEU A 341 -14.55 -6.15 7.87
N ASP A 342 -15.37 -6.72 6.99
CA ASP A 342 -16.54 -7.51 7.37
C ASP A 342 -16.14 -8.78 8.15
N TYR A 343 -15.06 -9.44 7.72
CA TYR A 343 -14.52 -10.60 8.44
C TYR A 343 -14.05 -10.23 9.84
N LEU A 344 -13.33 -9.12 10.00
CA LEU A 344 -12.86 -8.67 11.32
C LEU A 344 -14.01 -8.29 12.25
N GLU A 345 -15.06 -7.66 11.73
CA GLU A 345 -16.25 -7.29 12.49
C GLU A 345 -17.05 -8.54 12.92
N ALA A 346 -17.28 -9.47 12.00
CA ALA A 346 -17.99 -10.72 12.27
C ALA A 346 -17.27 -11.65 13.28
N ASN A 347 -15.97 -11.41 13.50
CA ASN A 347 -15.14 -12.20 14.40
C ASN A 347 -14.70 -11.47 15.67
N ASP A 348 -15.29 -10.31 16.00
CA ASP A 348 -14.98 -9.49 17.18
C ASP A 348 -13.51 -9.08 17.29
N MET A 349 -12.83 -8.86 16.14
CA MET A 349 -11.41 -8.53 16.09
C MET A 349 -11.14 -7.04 15.90
N LYS A 350 -12.11 -6.27 15.42
CA LYS A 350 -11.98 -4.86 15.05
C LYS A 350 -11.38 -4.00 16.17
N GLU A 351 -11.88 -4.17 17.41
CA GLU A 351 -11.50 -3.32 18.55
C GLU A 351 -10.02 -3.44 18.94
N ASN A 352 -9.40 -4.61 18.71
CA ASN A 352 -7.99 -4.83 19.07
C ASN A 352 -7.08 -5.01 17.85
N THR A 353 -7.44 -4.41 16.73
CA THR A 353 -6.67 -4.49 15.49
C THR A 353 -6.39 -3.09 14.95
N ILE A 354 -5.11 -2.80 14.71
CA ILE A 354 -4.66 -1.63 13.96
C ILE A 354 -4.77 -1.99 12.48
N ILE A 355 -5.50 -1.18 11.72
CA ILE A 355 -5.63 -1.32 10.28
C ILE A 355 -4.99 -0.10 9.64
N VAL A 356 -3.99 -0.31 8.80
CA VAL A 356 -3.34 0.72 7.98
C VAL A 356 -3.64 0.43 6.52
N TYR A 357 -4.16 1.42 5.80
CA TYR A 357 -4.27 1.38 4.35
C TYR A 357 -3.38 2.44 3.71
N THR A 358 -2.55 2.04 2.76
CA THR A 358 -1.67 2.95 2.03
C THR A 358 -1.28 2.37 0.67
N SER A 359 -0.44 3.10 -0.08
CA SER A 359 0.23 2.64 -1.31
C SER A 359 1.74 2.68 -1.13
N ASP A 360 2.48 1.93 -1.93
CA ASP A 360 3.95 2.00 -1.93
C ASP A 360 4.48 3.33 -2.48
N GLN A 361 3.68 4.10 -3.26
CA GLN A 361 3.89 5.50 -3.65
C GLN A 361 2.60 6.09 -4.23
N GLY A 362 2.66 7.37 -4.64
CA GLY A 362 1.64 8.00 -5.45
C GLY A 362 1.73 7.60 -6.93
N PHE A 363 0.84 8.16 -7.77
CA PHE A 363 0.77 7.86 -9.19
C PHE A 363 0.14 9.02 -9.97
N TYR A 364 0.64 9.30 -11.19
CA TYR A 364 0.05 10.31 -12.08
C TYR A 364 -1.19 9.75 -12.79
N LEU A 365 -2.28 10.45 -12.67
CA LEU A 365 -3.55 10.13 -13.34
C LEU A 365 -3.84 11.14 -14.46
N GLY A 366 -2.86 11.43 -15.29
CA GLY A 366 -2.95 12.37 -16.41
C GLY A 366 -2.40 13.76 -16.10
N GLU A 367 -2.10 14.07 -14.84
CA GLU A 367 -1.43 15.33 -14.51
C GLU A 367 -0.08 15.42 -15.26
N HIS A 368 0.22 16.58 -15.80
CA HIS A 368 1.38 16.83 -16.68
C HIS A 368 1.37 15.98 -17.97
N GLY A 369 0.22 15.43 -18.38
CA GLY A 369 0.13 14.48 -19.48
C GLY A 369 0.75 13.11 -19.18
N TRP A 370 1.04 12.82 -17.92
CA TRP A 370 1.79 11.64 -17.49
C TRP A 370 0.91 10.53 -16.92
N PHE A 371 1.47 9.34 -16.96
CA PHE A 371 1.14 8.17 -16.14
C PHE A 371 2.44 7.68 -15.48
N ASP A 372 2.39 6.70 -14.58
CA ASP A 372 3.53 6.24 -13.77
C ASP A 372 3.82 7.15 -12.55
N LYS A 373 5.04 7.16 -12.02
CA LYS A 373 5.47 7.85 -10.79
C LYS A 373 6.89 8.40 -10.97
N ARG A 374 7.75 8.42 -9.97
CA ARG A 374 9.21 8.68 -9.99
C ARG A 374 9.60 10.14 -9.80
N PHE A 375 9.11 11.08 -10.63
CA PHE A 375 9.51 12.48 -10.51
C PHE A 375 8.85 13.12 -9.27
N MET A 376 9.58 13.95 -8.52
CA MET A 376 9.20 14.48 -7.21
C MET A 376 8.09 15.55 -7.28
N TYR A 377 7.00 15.28 -8.02
CA TYR A 377 5.76 16.05 -7.91
C TYR A 377 4.82 15.40 -6.90
N GLU A 378 3.80 16.14 -6.44
CA GLU A 378 2.90 15.66 -5.36
C GLU A 378 2.23 14.34 -5.71
N GLU A 379 1.79 14.19 -6.97
CA GLU A 379 1.11 13.01 -7.48
C GLU A 379 1.95 11.74 -7.35
N SER A 380 3.27 11.86 -7.45
CA SER A 380 4.20 10.74 -7.33
C SER A 380 4.63 10.45 -5.91
N LEU A 381 4.97 11.50 -5.14
CA LEU A 381 5.55 11.29 -3.80
C LEU A 381 4.50 11.17 -2.70
N ARG A 382 3.28 11.70 -2.90
CA ARG A 382 2.19 11.64 -1.92
C ARG A 382 1.42 10.33 -2.08
N MET A 383 1.37 9.55 -1.02
CA MET A 383 0.59 8.32 -0.94
C MET A 383 -0.67 8.52 -0.10
N PRO A 384 -1.75 7.78 -0.33
CA PRO A 384 -2.86 7.74 0.61
C PRO A 384 -2.40 7.12 1.93
N LEU A 385 -2.97 7.57 3.04
CA LEU A 385 -2.77 6.95 4.34
C LEU A 385 -4.03 7.10 5.19
N LEU A 386 -4.64 5.96 5.50
CA LEU A 386 -5.78 5.82 6.40
C LEU A 386 -5.36 4.87 7.52
N VAL A 387 -5.63 5.23 8.77
CA VAL A 387 -5.28 4.40 9.93
C VAL A 387 -6.48 4.30 10.86
N GLN A 388 -6.88 3.09 11.19
CA GLN A 388 -7.96 2.82 12.15
C GLN A 388 -7.44 2.00 13.32
N TYR A 389 -7.73 2.44 14.53
CA TYR A 389 -7.57 1.69 15.78
C TYR A 389 -8.53 2.26 16.83
N PRO A 390 -9.70 1.62 17.04
CA PRO A 390 -10.78 2.20 17.85
C PRO A 390 -10.41 2.57 19.29
N LYS A 391 -9.38 1.92 19.85
CA LYS A 391 -8.94 2.17 21.23
C LYS A 391 -8.17 3.48 21.42
N GLU A 392 -7.53 4.00 20.37
CA GLU A 392 -6.62 5.14 20.52
C GLU A 392 -6.85 6.25 19.49
N ILE A 393 -7.50 5.96 18.35
CA ILE A 393 -7.64 6.92 17.25
C ILE A 393 -9.09 7.45 17.24
N GLU A 394 -9.24 8.76 17.25
CA GLU A 394 -10.54 9.42 17.11
C GLU A 394 -11.12 9.18 15.71
N ALA A 395 -12.33 8.62 15.66
CA ALA A 395 -13.01 8.30 14.41
C ALA A 395 -13.32 9.55 13.58
N GLY A 396 -13.04 9.48 12.27
CA GLY A 396 -13.27 10.59 11.33
C GLY A 396 -12.27 11.74 11.45
N SER A 397 -11.19 11.55 12.22
CA SER A 397 -10.16 12.59 12.38
C SER A 397 -9.31 12.77 11.13
N VAL A 398 -8.74 13.96 10.98
CA VAL A 398 -7.86 14.33 9.87
C VAL A 398 -6.58 14.92 10.44
N ASN A 399 -5.45 14.47 9.95
CA ASN A 399 -4.13 14.99 10.33
C ASN A 399 -3.40 15.53 9.10
N ASP A 400 -2.75 16.68 9.24
CA ASP A 400 -2.00 17.40 8.20
C ASP A 400 -0.50 17.52 8.49
N ASP A 401 0.00 16.79 9.47
CA ASP A 401 1.44 16.67 9.72
C ASP A 401 2.14 15.91 8.59
N ILE A 402 3.39 16.26 8.32
CA ILE A 402 4.23 15.52 7.37
C ILE A 402 4.60 14.16 7.98
N VAL A 403 4.14 13.08 7.36
CA VAL A 403 4.47 11.70 7.73
C VAL A 403 5.08 10.95 6.55
N LEU A 404 5.93 9.96 6.83
CA LEU A 404 6.73 9.29 5.82
C LEU A 404 6.57 7.76 5.90
N ASN A 405 6.83 7.07 4.79
CA ASN A 405 6.91 5.60 4.80
C ASN A 405 8.02 5.04 5.71
N LEU A 406 8.97 5.87 6.15
CA LEU A 406 9.94 5.56 7.21
C LEU A 406 9.30 5.32 8.58
N ASP A 407 8.13 5.88 8.84
CA ASP A 407 7.50 5.97 10.15
C ASP A 407 6.71 4.71 10.52
N PHE A 408 6.36 3.88 9.55
CA PHE A 408 5.55 2.67 9.80
C PHE A 408 6.27 1.67 10.69
N ALA A 409 7.53 1.31 10.39
CA ALA A 409 8.29 0.36 11.20
C ALA A 409 8.38 0.78 12.68
N PRO A 410 8.84 2.00 13.04
CA PRO A 410 8.86 2.43 14.43
C PRO A 410 7.47 2.54 15.07
N THR A 411 6.42 2.80 14.30
CA THR A 411 5.04 2.83 14.81
C THR A 411 4.56 1.45 15.24
N PHE A 412 4.79 0.42 14.42
CA PHE A 412 4.39 -0.94 14.75
C PHE A 412 5.18 -1.48 15.94
N LEU A 413 6.46 -1.15 16.05
CA LEU A 413 7.27 -1.49 17.21
C LEU A 413 6.77 -0.83 18.49
N ASP A 414 6.39 0.45 18.45
CA ASP A 414 5.82 1.18 19.58
C ASP A 414 4.52 0.53 20.07
N TYR A 415 3.59 0.19 19.18
CA TYR A 415 2.37 -0.52 19.55
C TYR A 415 2.63 -1.93 20.10
N ALA A 416 3.72 -2.56 19.70
CA ALA A 416 4.17 -3.84 20.24
C ALA A 416 4.90 -3.73 21.58
N GLY A 417 5.23 -2.50 22.03
CA GLY A 417 6.05 -2.26 23.20
C GLY A 417 7.53 -2.61 23.00
N VAL A 418 8.01 -2.51 21.76
CA VAL A 418 9.41 -2.79 21.37
C VAL A 418 10.14 -1.49 21.14
N GLU A 419 11.32 -1.36 21.75
CA GLU A 419 12.16 -0.18 21.55
C GLU A 419 12.65 -0.10 20.11
N LYS A 420 12.52 1.08 19.51
CA LYS A 420 12.98 1.36 18.16
C LYS A 420 14.52 1.27 18.08
N PRO A 421 15.08 0.42 17.20
CA PRO A 421 16.52 0.39 16.96
C PRO A 421 17.08 1.74 16.50
N GLY A 422 18.29 2.10 16.97
CA GLY A 422 18.91 3.39 16.66
C GLY A 422 19.14 3.66 15.17
N GLN A 423 19.28 2.61 14.35
CA GLN A 423 19.43 2.73 12.90
C GLN A 423 18.13 3.08 12.15
N MET A 424 16.96 2.90 12.75
CA MET A 424 15.70 3.32 12.15
C MET A 424 15.57 4.84 12.21
N GLN A 425 15.42 5.48 11.05
CA GLN A 425 15.39 6.93 10.90
C GLN A 425 13.98 7.53 11.00
N GLY A 426 12.95 6.69 10.93
CA GLY A 426 11.57 7.07 11.13
C GLY A 426 11.22 7.41 12.58
N ARG A 427 10.02 7.96 12.79
CA ARG A 427 9.41 8.28 14.09
C ARG A 427 8.13 7.50 14.27
N SER A 428 7.79 7.12 15.50
CA SER A 428 6.48 6.54 15.77
C SER A 428 5.37 7.55 15.48
N LEU A 429 4.36 7.13 14.73
CA LEU A 429 3.14 7.89 14.47
C LEU A 429 2.16 7.82 15.66
N ARG A 430 2.39 6.97 16.65
CA ARG A 430 1.42 6.75 17.73
C ARG A 430 0.97 8.04 18.44
N PRO A 431 1.86 8.98 18.82
CA PRO A 431 1.41 10.24 19.41
C PRO A 431 0.54 11.05 18.43
N VAL A 432 0.90 11.11 17.15
CA VAL A 432 0.13 11.79 16.11
C VAL A 432 -1.25 11.15 15.94
N LEU A 433 -1.31 9.80 15.95
CA LEU A 433 -2.55 9.04 15.88
C LEU A 433 -3.46 9.25 17.08
N GLN A 434 -2.90 9.56 18.24
CA GLN A 434 -3.63 9.95 19.47
C GLN A 434 -4.06 11.43 19.49
N GLY A 435 -3.72 12.20 18.43
CA GLY A 435 -4.01 13.63 18.35
C GLY A 435 -3.08 14.53 19.16
N ASP A 436 -1.92 14.01 19.59
CA ASP A 436 -0.91 14.72 20.40
C ASP A 436 0.42 14.79 19.63
N THR A 437 0.43 15.57 18.55
CA THR A 437 1.64 15.75 17.73
C THR A 437 2.72 16.44 18.54
N PRO A 438 3.93 15.83 18.70
CA PRO A 438 5.02 16.44 19.46
C PRO A 438 5.47 17.78 18.86
N ASP A 439 5.80 18.77 19.71
CA ASP A 439 6.26 20.11 19.29
C ASP A 439 7.47 20.08 18.36
N ASN A 440 8.30 19.04 18.45
CA ASN A 440 9.48 18.85 17.60
C ASN A 440 9.20 17.93 16.39
N TRP A 441 7.95 17.77 15.99
CA TRP A 441 7.62 17.01 14.79
C TRP A 441 8.31 17.62 13.55
N ARG A 442 8.44 16.82 12.49
CA ARG A 442 9.14 17.28 11.29
C ARG A 442 8.35 18.36 10.52
N GLU A 443 9.06 19.37 10.04
CA GLU A 443 8.53 20.42 9.18
C GLU A 443 8.92 20.26 7.71
N SER A 444 9.69 19.21 7.40
CA SER A 444 10.17 18.93 6.05
C SER A 444 10.45 17.46 5.84
N MET A 445 10.48 17.07 4.57
CA MET A 445 10.90 15.74 4.15
C MET A 445 12.00 15.80 3.11
N TYR A 446 12.91 14.83 3.15
CA TYR A 446 13.91 14.60 2.12
C TYR A 446 13.41 13.49 1.18
N TYR A 447 13.61 13.70 -0.13
CA TYR A 447 13.30 12.77 -1.19
C TYR A 447 14.54 12.52 -2.06
N HIS A 448 14.75 11.28 -2.52
CA HIS A 448 15.83 10.99 -3.46
C HIS A 448 15.43 9.84 -4.40
N TYR A 449 15.43 10.13 -5.69
CA TYR A 449 15.23 9.18 -6.77
C TYR A 449 16.55 8.88 -7.46
N TYR A 450 16.96 7.61 -7.50
CA TYR A 450 18.30 7.17 -7.93
C TYR A 450 18.32 6.49 -9.29
N GLU A 451 17.19 5.88 -9.71
CA GLU A 451 17.13 5.01 -10.88
C GLU A 451 17.25 5.83 -12.18
N TYR A 452 18.19 5.49 -13.04
CA TYR A 452 18.35 6.12 -14.36
C TYR A 452 19.31 5.30 -15.25
N PRO A 453 19.04 5.12 -16.59
CA PRO A 453 17.89 5.67 -17.33
C PRO A 453 16.59 4.90 -17.11
N ALA A 454 16.62 3.64 -16.71
CA ALA A 454 15.46 2.77 -16.53
C ALA A 454 14.39 2.90 -17.65
N TRP A 455 13.15 2.50 -17.36
CA TRP A 455 12.08 2.47 -18.37
C TRP A 455 11.58 3.86 -18.79
N HIS A 456 11.57 4.81 -17.89
CA HIS A 456 10.93 6.11 -18.07
C HIS A 456 11.92 7.27 -18.21
N ALA A 457 13.21 6.99 -18.24
CA ALA A 457 14.28 7.98 -18.37
C ALA A 457 14.16 9.20 -17.44
N THR A 458 13.43 9.04 -16.33
CA THR A 458 13.31 10.07 -15.30
C THR A 458 14.69 10.34 -14.71
N LYS A 459 15.15 11.58 -14.78
CA LYS A 459 16.47 11.97 -14.30
C LYS A 459 16.61 11.71 -12.80
N ARG A 460 17.81 11.29 -12.37
CA ARG A 460 18.15 11.27 -10.94
C ARG A 460 17.96 12.65 -10.35
N HIS A 461 17.30 12.73 -9.24
CA HIS A 461 17.07 14.00 -8.55
C HIS A 461 16.83 13.74 -7.07
N TYR A 462 17.05 14.76 -6.29
CA TYR A 462 16.74 14.80 -4.89
C TYR A 462 16.14 16.16 -4.54
N GLY A 463 15.49 16.23 -3.41
CA GLY A 463 14.83 17.46 -3.02
C GLY A 463 14.42 17.49 -1.57
N ILE A 464 13.95 18.63 -1.18
CA ILE A 464 13.31 18.87 0.10
C ILE A 464 11.92 19.47 -0.13
N ARG A 465 10.94 19.01 0.63
CA ARG A 465 9.58 19.52 0.64
C ARG A 465 9.21 19.93 2.05
N THR A 466 8.69 21.14 2.21
CA THR A 466 8.06 21.67 3.41
C THR A 466 6.56 21.84 3.15
N ASP A 467 5.78 22.28 4.10
CA ASP A 467 4.34 22.56 3.89
C ASP A 467 4.08 23.53 2.74
N ARG A 468 4.98 24.46 2.52
CA ARG A 468 4.80 25.53 1.53
C ARG A 468 5.72 25.42 0.32
N TYR A 469 6.93 24.91 0.48
CA TYR A 469 7.97 24.98 -0.54
C TYR A 469 8.48 23.59 -0.91
N LYS A 470 8.88 23.48 -2.17
CA LYS A 470 9.59 22.31 -2.71
C LYS A 470 10.78 22.78 -3.53
N LEU A 471 11.94 22.20 -3.27
CA LEU A 471 13.16 22.35 -4.07
C LEU A 471 13.53 20.98 -4.62
N ILE A 472 13.67 20.89 -5.96
CA ILE A 472 14.05 19.66 -6.66
C ILE A 472 15.36 19.92 -7.41
#